data_11eb6705455bb7041cc42deff4d34922
#
_entry.id   11eb6705455bb7041cc42deff4d34922
#
_cell.length_a   1.000
_cell.length_b   1.000
_cell.length_c   1.000
_cell.angle_alpha   90.00
_cell.angle_beta   90.00
_cell.angle_gamma   90.00
#
_symmetry.space_group_name_H-M   'P 1'
#
loop_
_entity.id
_entity.type
_entity.pdbx_description
1 polymer ?
#
loop_
_entity_poly.entity_id
_entity_poly.type
_entity_poly.pdbx_seq_one_letter_code
_entity_poly.pdbx_strand_id
1 'polypeptide(L)'
;LKEFLTYSGNLQNFLLYHDRHINLNNCKNNDYYVEFRYWLDYKPLYFFINKLLIHKTPILILTRDPISRLKTGINHGDSKEELDGVRSVNKTFNLQDNLNISLDRIRFENKNGYNINQKIPSLDSIYYMINVKLNFKYFSNMKYIKSKDILYIDAKELSPKNAFNTIKKLSNKLKFTSPSESDKQKYENILWNEFAWFLPYRLLIDNDILIVVADENRVFLDNDENYTYIKENLIDIKKYLVDDKNKLFDKISINIQTSNWQIIQNNEILIDKLKKYFKEFMIVLEEKVNERKNNLVTEEDVLNFLKEHKDIRDKLKNILDYELQHIKENRPDIIDSWEYYQKFIKLCNEEG
;
A
#
# COMPACT_ATOMS: atom_id res chain seq x y z
N LEU A 1 -5.62 7.72 1.27
CA LEU A 1 -5.96 9.08 1.72
C LEU A 1 -4.88 10.10 1.33
N LYS A 2 -3.61 9.81 1.62
CA LYS A 2 -2.47 10.69 1.26
C LYS A 2 -2.52 11.11 -0.21
N GLU A 3 -2.60 10.14 -1.11
CA GLU A 3 -2.63 10.36 -2.56
C GLU A 3 -3.87 11.15 -2.97
N PHE A 4 -5.04 10.82 -2.42
CA PHE A 4 -6.27 11.55 -2.69
C PHE A 4 -6.21 13.02 -2.25
N LEU A 5 -5.61 13.32 -1.12
CA LEU A 5 -5.40 14.69 -0.66
C LEU A 5 -4.42 15.44 -1.55
N THR A 6 -3.39 14.77 -2.05
CA THR A 6 -2.41 15.34 -2.98
C THR A 6 -3.05 15.68 -4.34
N TYR A 7 -3.95 14.83 -4.85
CA TYR A 7 -4.67 15.09 -6.10
C TYR A 7 -5.65 16.27 -6.02
N SER A 8 -6.14 16.59 -4.81
CA SER A 8 -7.08 17.70 -4.61
C SER A 8 -6.46 19.09 -4.67
N GLY A 9 -5.27 19.24 -5.23
CA GLY A 9 -4.58 20.50 -5.43
C GLY A 9 -3.88 21.03 -4.17
N ASN A 10 -2.88 21.84 -4.32
CA ASN A 10 -2.04 22.60 -3.40
C ASN A 10 -1.72 22.05 -1.98
N LEU A 11 -2.15 20.82 -1.63
CA LEU A 11 -1.78 20.17 -0.38
C LEU A 11 -0.42 19.49 -0.55
N GLN A 12 0.58 19.98 0.15
CA GLN A 12 1.89 19.34 0.19
C GLN A 12 2.00 18.40 1.39
N ASN A 13 2.64 17.25 1.18
CA ASN A 13 2.80 16.23 2.19
C ASN A 13 4.12 16.41 2.93
N PHE A 14 4.05 16.58 4.25
CA PHE A 14 5.19 16.51 5.14
C PHE A 14 5.22 15.14 5.82
N LEU A 15 6.19 14.31 5.43
CA LEU A 15 6.52 13.10 6.16
C LEU A 15 7.49 13.44 7.28
N LEU A 16 7.05 13.24 8.52
CA LEU A 16 7.94 13.30 9.68
C LEU A 16 8.69 11.97 9.79
N TYR A 17 9.91 11.93 9.28
CA TYR A 17 10.85 10.85 9.55
C TYR A 17 11.71 11.17 10.76
N HIS A 18 12.13 10.13 11.46
CA HIS A 18 12.88 10.19 12.72
C HIS A 18 14.16 11.04 12.67
N ASP A 19 14.74 11.25 11.49
CA ASP A 19 16.08 11.86 11.32
C ASP A 19 16.11 13.11 10.46
N ARG A 20 14.97 13.71 10.10
CA ARG A 20 14.98 14.91 9.24
C ARG A 20 14.36 16.11 9.94
N HIS A 21 15.12 17.17 10.02
CA HIS A 21 14.66 18.48 10.46
C HIS A 21 13.60 19.03 9.49
N ILE A 22 12.42 19.33 10.04
CA ILE A 22 11.37 20.00 9.27
C ILE A 22 11.81 21.46 9.05
N ASN A 23 11.97 21.85 7.80
CA ASN A 23 12.18 23.23 7.45
C ASN A 23 10.83 23.96 7.35
N LEU A 24 10.40 24.54 8.48
CA LEU A 24 9.12 25.26 8.58
C LEU A 24 9.08 26.56 7.77
N ASN A 25 10.21 27.03 7.23
CA ASN A 25 10.25 28.27 6.44
C ASN A 25 9.53 28.15 5.09
N ASN A 26 9.36 26.94 4.57
CA ASN A 26 8.61 26.68 3.33
C ASN A 26 7.09 26.62 3.53
N CYS A 27 6.61 26.70 4.79
CA CYS A 27 5.20 26.51 5.13
C CYS A 27 4.36 27.79 5.04
N LYS A 28 4.91 28.92 4.64
CA LYS A 28 4.23 30.23 4.79
C LYS A 28 3.09 30.49 3.81
N ASN A 29 3.00 29.79 2.69
CA ASN A 29 2.07 30.15 1.61
C ASN A 29 1.21 29.00 1.05
N ASN A 30 1.24 27.80 1.61
CA ASN A 30 0.50 26.65 1.10
C ASN A 30 -0.22 25.92 2.23
N ASP A 31 -1.33 25.28 1.94
CA ASP A 31 -1.98 24.37 2.86
C ASP A 31 -1.21 23.05 2.95
N TYR A 32 -0.92 22.61 4.17
CA TYR A 32 -0.14 21.41 4.42
C TYR A 32 -0.94 20.43 5.27
N TYR A 33 -0.73 19.14 5.03
CA TYR A 33 -1.10 18.11 5.99
C TYR A 33 0.14 17.36 6.47
N VAL A 34 0.10 16.90 7.72
CA VAL A 34 1.18 16.14 8.34
C VAL A 34 0.69 14.73 8.55
N GLU A 35 1.40 13.76 7.99
CA GLU A 35 1.10 12.34 8.15
C GLU A 35 1.94 11.76 9.28
N PHE A 36 1.25 11.16 10.27
CA PHE A 36 1.89 10.44 11.35
C PHE A 36 1.75 8.93 11.10
N ARG A 37 2.88 8.25 10.89
CA ARG A 37 2.94 6.80 10.77
C ARG A 37 3.67 6.22 11.96
N TYR A 38 3.06 5.31 12.72
CA TYR A 38 3.70 4.41 13.71
C TYR A 38 4.56 5.01 14.84
N TRP A 39 4.78 6.32 14.90
CA TRP A 39 5.84 6.95 15.70
C TRP A 39 5.35 7.59 17.00
N LEU A 40 4.09 7.41 17.33
CA LEU A 40 3.47 8.07 18.47
C LEU A 40 3.89 7.49 19.86
N ASP A 41 4.80 6.51 19.88
CA ASP A 41 5.37 5.98 21.13
C ASP A 41 6.48 6.84 21.72
N TYR A 42 6.97 7.83 20.98
CA TYR A 42 8.06 8.69 21.43
C TYR A 42 7.54 9.95 22.11
N LYS A 43 7.60 10.00 23.45
CA LYS A 43 7.09 11.13 24.26
C LYS A 43 7.53 12.54 23.81
N PRO A 44 8.79 12.79 23.36
CA PRO A 44 9.17 14.10 22.82
C PRO A 44 8.40 14.52 21.57
N LEU A 45 7.94 13.55 20.77
CA LEU A 45 7.15 13.85 19.56
C LEU A 45 5.78 14.44 19.91
N TYR A 46 5.13 14.00 20.99
CA TYR A 46 3.87 14.58 21.45
C TYR A 46 4.02 16.05 21.87
N PHE A 47 5.13 16.38 22.52
CA PHE A 47 5.39 17.77 22.88
C PHE A 47 5.58 18.65 21.64
N PHE A 48 6.27 18.14 20.64
CA PHE A 48 6.48 18.82 19.35
C PHE A 48 5.19 18.95 18.55
N ILE A 49 4.39 17.88 18.46
CA ILE A 49 3.06 17.88 17.82
C ILE A 49 2.14 18.89 18.49
N ASN A 50 2.06 18.93 19.82
CA ASN A 50 1.23 19.89 20.54
C ASN A 50 1.69 21.35 20.38
N LYS A 51 2.96 21.59 20.08
CA LYS A 51 3.47 22.93 19.73
C LYS A 51 3.22 23.32 18.27
N LEU A 52 3.25 22.34 17.36
CA LEU A 52 2.98 22.55 15.93
C LEU A 52 1.49 22.65 15.63
N LEU A 53 0.69 21.83 16.32
CA LEU A 53 -0.76 21.88 16.17
C LEU A 53 -1.30 23.03 17.01
N ILE A 54 -1.41 24.19 16.39
CA ILE A 54 -2.20 25.30 16.91
C ILE A 54 -3.60 24.75 17.13
N HIS A 55 -4.23 25.02 18.26
CA HIS A 55 -5.44 24.44 18.85
C HIS A 55 -6.69 24.26 17.95
N LYS A 56 -6.62 24.57 16.68
CA LYS A 56 -7.73 24.56 15.72
C LYS A 56 -7.51 23.63 14.51
N THR A 57 -6.38 22.93 14.44
CA THR A 57 -6.11 22.05 13.29
C THR A 57 -6.88 20.75 13.45
N PRO A 58 -7.75 20.39 12.51
CA PRO A 58 -8.49 19.14 12.55
C PRO A 58 -7.54 17.94 12.33
N ILE A 59 -7.87 16.83 12.98
CA ILE A 59 -7.12 15.58 12.87
C ILE A 59 -7.96 14.59 12.09
N LEU A 60 -7.38 14.02 11.02
CA LEU A 60 -7.98 12.93 10.27
C LEU A 60 -7.44 11.61 10.78
N ILE A 61 -8.34 10.72 11.21
CA ILE A 61 -8.00 9.36 11.65
C ILE A 61 -8.62 8.37 10.68
N LEU A 62 -7.75 7.65 9.97
CA LEU A 62 -8.18 6.57 9.10
C LEU A 62 -8.45 5.32 9.95
N THR A 63 -9.66 4.81 9.87
CA THR A 63 -10.12 3.60 10.56
C THR A 63 -10.37 2.46 9.58
N ARG A 64 -10.36 1.26 10.08
CA ARG A 64 -10.69 0.05 9.32
C ARG A 64 -11.09 -1.06 10.28
N ASP A 65 -11.98 -1.94 9.83
CA ASP A 65 -12.31 -3.18 10.53
C ASP A 65 -11.03 -3.88 11.03
N PRO A 66 -10.89 -4.10 12.36
CA PRO A 66 -9.66 -4.65 12.95
C PRO A 66 -9.28 -6.02 12.40
N ILE A 67 -10.24 -6.89 12.11
CA ILE A 67 -9.99 -8.23 11.57
C ILE A 67 -9.49 -8.12 10.13
N SER A 68 -10.12 -7.26 9.31
CA SER A 68 -9.63 -6.97 7.95
C SER A 68 -8.26 -6.33 7.96
N ARG A 69 -7.91 -5.58 9.01
CA ARG A 69 -6.58 -5.00 9.17
C ARG A 69 -5.53 -6.07 9.49
N LEU A 70 -5.83 -7.01 10.41
CA LEU A 70 -4.98 -8.16 10.69
C LEU A 70 -4.74 -8.98 9.44
N LYS A 71 -5.81 -9.38 8.73
CA LYS A 71 -5.72 -10.09 7.46
C LYS A 71 -4.81 -9.38 6.46
N THR A 72 -4.95 -8.07 6.33
CA THR A 72 -4.12 -7.30 5.40
C THR A 72 -2.65 -7.30 5.83
N GLY A 73 -2.37 -7.15 7.13
CA GLY A 73 -1.01 -7.21 7.65
C GLY A 73 -0.35 -8.57 7.38
N ILE A 74 -1.06 -9.67 7.67
CA ILE A 74 -0.58 -11.03 7.39
C ILE A 74 -0.25 -11.20 5.91
N ASN A 75 -1.17 -10.79 5.03
CA ASN A 75 -1.00 -10.90 3.59
C ASN A 75 0.09 -9.98 3.02
N HIS A 76 0.43 -8.90 3.71
CA HIS A 76 1.57 -8.04 3.38
C HIS A 76 2.89 -8.51 4.01
N GLY A 77 2.84 -9.57 4.81
CA GLY A 77 4.00 -10.13 5.48
C GLY A 77 4.48 -9.28 6.65
N ASP A 78 3.58 -8.79 7.47
CA ASP A 78 3.87 -8.08 8.72
C ASP A 78 4.40 -9.05 9.82
N SER A 79 5.32 -9.95 9.46
CA SER A 79 5.99 -10.86 10.38
C SER A 79 7.27 -10.22 10.95
N LYS A 80 7.74 -10.75 12.09
CA LYS A 80 9.00 -10.31 12.74
C LYS A 80 10.20 -10.41 11.79
N GLU A 81 10.20 -11.42 10.91
CA GLU A 81 11.30 -11.71 9.98
C GLU A 81 11.40 -10.69 8.84
N GLU A 82 10.30 -10.00 8.50
CA GLU A 82 10.29 -8.99 7.46
C GLU A 82 10.81 -7.62 7.90
N LEU A 83 10.79 -7.32 9.19
CA LEU A 83 11.29 -6.04 9.71
C LEU A 83 12.82 -5.92 9.56
N ASP A 84 13.54 -7.03 9.43
CA ASP A 84 15.00 -7.06 9.29
C ASP A 84 15.47 -6.93 7.84
N GLY A 85 14.56 -6.89 6.86
CA GLY A 85 14.88 -6.88 5.43
C GLY A 85 14.40 -5.65 4.68
N VAL A 86 15.33 -4.86 4.14
CA VAL A 86 14.99 -3.88 3.09
C VAL A 86 14.67 -4.67 1.82
N ARG A 87 13.42 -4.65 1.38
CA ARG A 87 13.00 -5.30 0.12
C ARG A 87 13.72 -4.64 -1.05
N SER A 88 14.39 -5.43 -1.86
CA SER A 88 15.08 -4.92 -3.04
C SER A 88 14.09 -4.74 -4.20
N VAL A 89 13.35 -3.63 -4.17
CA VAL A 89 12.45 -3.25 -5.28
C VAL A 89 13.17 -2.83 -6.57
N ASN A 90 14.49 -2.71 -6.53
CA ASN A 90 15.31 -2.22 -7.67
C ASN A 90 16.09 -3.33 -8.38
N LYS A 91 15.66 -4.58 -8.24
CA LYS A 91 16.36 -5.70 -8.85
C LYS A 91 16.15 -5.72 -10.35
N THR A 92 17.27 -5.94 -11.07
CA THR A 92 17.29 -6.05 -12.52
C THR A 92 17.67 -7.47 -12.89
N PHE A 93 16.99 -8.03 -13.88
CA PHE A 93 17.16 -9.39 -14.38
C PHE A 93 17.61 -9.37 -15.84
N ASN A 94 18.15 -10.50 -16.33
CA ASN A 94 18.59 -10.66 -17.70
C ASN A 94 17.73 -11.69 -18.43
N LEU A 95 17.84 -11.73 -19.76
CA LEU A 95 17.07 -12.67 -20.60
C LEU A 95 17.33 -14.16 -20.29
N GLN A 96 18.44 -14.47 -19.63
CA GLN A 96 18.84 -15.85 -19.27
C GLN A 96 18.34 -16.25 -17.86
N ASP A 97 17.88 -15.29 -17.07
CA ASP A 97 17.42 -15.56 -15.71
C ASP A 97 16.10 -16.36 -15.75
N ASN A 98 15.96 -17.27 -14.79
CA ASN A 98 14.75 -18.06 -14.68
C ASN A 98 13.58 -17.17 -14.22
N LEU A 99 12.55 -17.04 -15.03
CA LEU A 99 11.41 -16.14 -14.80
C LEU A 99 10.66 -16.44 -13.49
N ASN A 100 10.47 -17.72 -13.16
CA ASN A 100 9.79 -18.11 -11.92
C ASN A 100 10.54 -17.61 -10.68
N ILE A 101 11.87 -17.72 -10.70
CA ILE A 101 12.74 -17.26 -9.61
C ILE A 101 12.80 -15.74 -9.61
N SER A 102 12.95 -15.11 -10.77
CA SER A 102 13.08 -13.66 -10.90
C SER A 102 11.87 -12.92 -10.37
N LEU A 103 10.66 -13.36 -10.72
CA LEU A 103 9.41 -12.76 -10.23
C LEU A 103 9.26 -12.89 -8.71
N ASP A 104 9.63 -14.04 -8.15
CA ASP A 104 9.61 -14.24 -6.69
C ASP A 104 10.62 -13.34 -5.98
N ARG A 105 11.81 -13.18 -6.53
CA ARG A 105 12.88 -12.36 -5.94
C ARG A 105 12.53 -10.89 -5.83
N ILE A 106 11.61 -10.36 -6.62
CA ILE A 106 11.14 -8.97 -6.50
C ILE A 106 10.61 -8.71 -5.09
N ARG A 107 9.89 -9.67 -4.50
CA ARG A 107 9.22 -9.48 -3.20
C ARG A 107 9.86 -10.27 -2.06
N PHE A 108 10.36 -11.46 -2.33
CA PHE A 108 10.80 -12.42 -1.32
C PHE A 108 12.32 -12.51 -1.15
N GLU A 109 13.06 -11.60 -1.75
CA GLU A 109 14.49 -11.44 -1.50
C GLU A 109 14.75 -10.18 -0.69
N ASN A 110 15.51 -10.35 0.38
CA ASN A 110 15.98 -9.27 1.23
C ASN A 110 17.52 -9.29 1.29
N LYS A 111 18.12 -8.45 2.15
CA LYS A 111 19.58 -8.41 2.36
C LYS A 111 20.20 -9.75 2.80
N ASN A 112 19.39 -10.67 3.34
CA ASN A 112 19.81 -12.01 3.80
C ASN A 112 19.64 -13.07 2.70
N GLY A 113 19.14 -12.68 1.51
CA GLY A 113 18.93 -13.56 0.36
C GLY A 113 17.46 -13.88 0.08
N TYR A 114 17.26 -14.80 -0.86
CA TYR A 114 15.94 -15.26 -1.28
C TYR A 114 15.42 -16.35 -0.36
N ASN A 115 14.23 -16.16 0.20
CA ASN A 115 13.56 -17.15 1.04
C ASN A 115 12.15 -17.47 0.51
N ILE A 116 12.01 -18.63 -0.12
CA ILE A 116 10.75 -19.10 -0.71
C ILE A 116 9.65 -19.32 0.35
N ASN A 117 10.01 -19.63 1.59
CA ASN A 117 9.05 -19.91 2.66
C ASN A 117 8.27 -18.65 3.07
N GLN A 118 8.75 -17.45 2.74
CA GLN A 118 8.04 -16.18 3.00
C GLN A 118 6.88 -15.92 2.03
N LYS A 119 6.69 -16.74 1.00
CA LYS A 119 5.60 -16.59 0.03
C LYS A 119 4.22 -16.85 0.62
N ILE A 120 4.13 -17.72 1.61
CA ILE A 120 2.86 -18.14 2.20
C ILE A 120 2.60 -17.32 3.44
N PRO A 121 1.51 -16.53 3.49
CA PRO A 121 1.12 -15.81 4.70
C PRO A 121 0.86 -16.78 5.85
N SER A 122 1.39 -16.47 7.05
CA SER A 122 1.20 -17.30 8.23
C SER A 122 0.28 -16.62 9.25
N LEU A 123 -0.72 -17.33 9.73
CA LEU A 123 -1.61 -16.88 10.82
C LEU A 123 -0.85 -16.67 12.15
N ASP A 124 0.28 -17.32 12.36
CA ASP A 124 1.14 -17.09 13.53
C ASP A 124 1.64 -15.64 13.64
N SER A 125 1.66 -14.92 12.51
CA SER A 125 1.96 -13.48 12.50
C SER A 125 0.99 -12.66 13.35
N ILE A 126 -0.20 -13.18 13.67
CA ILE A 126 -1.19 -12.54 14.56
C ILE A 126 -0.59 -12.33 15.96
N TYR A 127 0.14 -13.30 16.50
CA TYR A 127 0.82 -13.16 17.78
C TYR A 127 1.77 -11.96 17.80
N TYR A 128 2.57 -11.81 16.75
CA TYR A 128 3.47 -10.69 16.60
C TYR A 128 2.73 -9.36 16.45
N MET A 129 1.71 -9.32 15.60
CA MET A 129 0.95 -8.11 15.32
C MET A 129 0.23 -7.58 16.58
N ILE A 130 -0.31 -8.48 17.40
CA ILE A 130 -1.03 -8.10 18.63
C ILE A 130 -0.06 -7.75 19.76
N ASN A 131 1.05 -8.50 19.88
CA ASN A 131 1.97 -8.35 21.00
C ASN A 131 3.00 -7.22 20.83
N VAL A 132 3.45 -6.97 19.61
CA VAL A 132 4.61 -6.11 19.35
C VAL A 132 4.23 -4.89 18.50
N LYS A 133 3.50 -5.07 17.42
CA LYS A 133 3.31 -4.02 16.42
C LYS A 133 2.15 -3.07 16.72
N LEU A 134 1.36 -3.30 17.76
CA LEU A 134 0.27 -2.45 18.27
C LEU A 134 -0.45 -1.60 17.17
N ASN A 135 -1.09 -2.30 16.23
CA ASN A 135 -1.67 -1.67 15.02
C ASN A 135 -2.98 -0.89 15.29
N PHE A 136 -3.44 -0.82 16.55
CA PHE A 136 -4.76 -0.31 16.90
C PHE A 136 -4.74 0.86 17.90
N LYS A 137 -3.67 1.64 17.95
CA LYS A 137 -3.53 2.78 18.88
C LYS A 137 -4.35 4.00 18.45
N TYR A 138 -5.67 3.86 18.36
CA TYR A 138 -6.53 4.99 18.00
C TYR A 138 -6.71 5.96 19.18
N PHE A 139 -7.22 5.48 20.31
CA PHE A 139 -7.48 6.31 21.48
C PHE A 139 -6.21 6.67 22.25
N SER A 140 -5.32 5.72 22.48
CA SER A 140 -4.08 5.95 23.21
C SER A 140 -3.19 7.01 22.57
N ASN A 141 -3.22 7.14 21.25
CA ASN A 141 -2.53 8.21 20.54
C ASN A 141 -3.21 9.57 20.73
N MET A 142 -4.53 9.59 20.84
CA MET A 142 -5.30 10.84 20.91
C MET A 142 -5.27 11.51 22.26
N LYS A 143 -5.14 10.76 23.36
CA LYS A 143 -5.14 11.34 24.70
C LYS A 143 -4.05 12.39 24.94
N TYR A 144 -3.04 12.42 24.10
CA TYR A 144 -1.95 13.40 24.14
C TYR A 144 -2.15 14.57 23.18
N ILE A 145 -3.17 14.53 22.33
CA ILE A 145 -3.44 15.52 21.33
C ILE A 145 -4.58 16.41 21.80
N LYS A 146 -4.34 17.72 21.87
CA LYS A 146 -5.31 18.70 22.39
C LYS A 146 -6.33 19.16 21.36
N SER A 147 -6.29 18.64 20.12
CA SER A 147 -7.31 19.00 19.13
C SER A 147 -8.67 18.46 19.53
N LYS A 148 -9.70 19.33 19.43
CA LYS A 148 -11.09 18.95 19.68
C LYS A 148 -11.83 18.55 18.39
N ASP A 149 -11.23 18.77 17.23
CA ASP A 149 -11.85 18.47 15.94
C ASP A 149 -11.22 17.23 15.33
N ILE A 150 -11.78 16.06 15.65
CA ILE A 150 -11.33 14.77 15.17
C ILE A 150 -12.31 14.25 14.14
N LEU A 151 -11.81 13.92 12.97
CA LEU A 151 -12.58 13.38 11.87
C LEU A 151 -12.15 11.95 11.59
N TYR A 152 -13.07 11.01 11.83
CA TYR A 152 -12.86 9.62 11.48
C TYR A 152 -13.30 9.36 10.05
N ILE A 153 -12.49 8.64 9.30
CA ILE A 153 -12.75 8.20 7.94
C ILE A 153 -12.55 6.69 7.91
N ASP A 154 -13.58 5.94 7.57
CA ASP A 154 -13.43 4.51 7.37
C ASP A 154 -12.77 4.21 6.02
N ALA A 155 -11.97 3.13 5.97
CA ALA A 155 -11.33 2.69 4.73
C ALA A 155 -12.34 2.39 3.61
N LYS A 156 -13.58 1.98 3.95
CA LYS A 156 -14.67 1.78 2.97
C LYS A 156 -15.12 3.10 2.32
N GLU A 157 -15.01 4.23 3.04
CA GLU A 157 -15.31 5.55 2.49
C GLU A 157 -14.28 6.00 1.45
N LEU A 158 -13.09 5.37 1.43
CA LEU A 158 -12.01 5.59 0.46
C LEU A 158 -11.91 4.49 -0.60
N SER A 159 -12.89 3.60 -0.68
CA SER A 159 -12.96 2.65 -1.79
C SER A 159 -13.13 3.37 -3.12
N PRO A 160 -12.73 2.78 -4.27
CA PRO A 160 -12.86 3.41 -5.59
C PRO A 160 -14.24 4.04 -5.85
N LYS A 161 -15.30 3.36 -5.47
CA LYS A 161 -16.68 3.84 -5.62
C LYS A 161 -16.99 5.10 -4.80
N ASN A 162 -16.34 5.29 -3.65
CA ASN A 162 -16.71 6.30 -2.65
C ASN A 162 -15.68 7.44 -2.53
N ALA A 163 -14.41 7.17 -2.89
CA ALA A 163 -13.28 8.05 -2.59
C ALA A 163 -13.46 9.48 -3.10
N PHE A 164 -13.92 9.64 -4.35
CA PHE A 164 -14.15 10.96 -4.94
C PHE A 164 -15.13 11.80 -4.10
N ASN A 165 -16.28 11.22 -3.77
CA ASN A 165 -17.30 11.92 -2.98
C ASN A 165 -16.85 12.18 -1.55
N THR A 166 -16.09 11.27 -0.95
CA THR A 166 -15.52 11.44 0.40
C THR A 166 -14.55 12.60 0.42
N ILE A 167 -13.62 12.68 -0.54
CA ILE A 167 -12.66 13.80 -0.63
C ILE A 167 -13.38 15.12 -0.91
N LYS A 168 -14.42 15.14 -1.75
CA LYS A 168 -15.25 16.32 -2.00
C LYS A 168 -15.96 16.83 -0.74
N LYS A 169 -16.48 15.92 0.11
CA LYS A 169 -17.04 16.27 1.43
C LYS A 169 -15.97 16.83 2.37
N LEU A 170 -14.79 16.20 2.40
CA LEU A 170 -13.67 16.65 3.23
C LEU A 170 -13.17 18.02 2.81
N SER A 171 -13.07 18.30 1.49
CA SER A 171 -12.62 19.61 1.00
C SER A 171 -13.53 20.74 1.47
N ASN A 172 -14.85 20.51 1.46
CA ASN A 172 -15.82 21.48 1.98
C ASN A 172 -15.65 21.72 3.49
N LYS A 173 -15.41 20.64 4.25
CA LYS A 173 -15.25 20.72 5.71
C LYS A 173 -13.92 21.34 6.11
N LEU A 174 -12.84 20.99 5.44
CA LEU A 174 -11.48 21.39 5.77
C LEU A 174 -11.00 22.61 4.96
N LYS A 175 -11.83 23.13 4.04
CA LYS A 175 -11.56 24.33 3.23
C LYS A 175 -10.34 24.25 2.32
N PHE A 176 -10.03 23.07 1.78
CA PHE A 176 -9.05 22.92 0.70
C PHE A 176 -9.74 22.81 -0.67
N THR A 177 -8.95 22.90 -1.75
CA THR A 177 -9.47 22.82 -3.12
C THR A 177 -10.20 21.50 -3.37
N SER A 178 -11.46 21.57 -3.77
CA SER A 178 -12.26 20.39 -4.09
C SER A 178 -11.75 19.70 -5.36
N PRO A 179 -11.76 18.36 -5.42
CA PRO A 179 -11.43 17.65 -6.64
C PRO A 179 -12.42 18.01 -7.76
N SER A 180 -11.90 18.11 -8.99
CA SER A 180 -12.72 18.34 -10.18
C SER A 180 -13.35 17.06 -10.69
N GLU A 181 -14.46 17.15 -11.42
CA GLU A 181 -15.08 15.97 -12.06
C GLU A 181 -14.13 15.29 -13.08
N SER A 182 -13.25 16.07 -13.72
CA SER A 182 -12.21 15.53 -14.62
C SER A 182 -11.18 14.65 -13.90
N ASP A 183 -11.01 14.80 -12.58
CA ASP A 183 -10.10 13.98 -11.79
C ASP A 183 -10.74 12.71 -11.23
N LYS A 184 -12.05 12.53 -11.41
CA LYS A 184 -12.81 11.42 -10.81
C LYS A 184 -12.18 10.07 -11.07
N GLN A 185 -11.73 9.81 -12.28
CA GLN A 185 -11.08 8.55 -12.65
C GLN A 185 -9.84 8.24 -11.80
N LYS A 186 -9.08 9.26 -11.38
CA LYS A 186 -7.90 9.09 -10.51
C LYS A 186 -8.26 8.51 -9.13
N TYR A 187 -9.47 8.84 -8.63
CA TYR A 187 -9.97 8.35 -7.34
C TYR A 187 -10.59 6.95 -7.44
N GLU A 188 -11.02 6.55 -8.63
CA GLU A 188 -11.61 5.24 -8.91
C GLU A 188 -10.56 4.18 -9.21
N ASN A 189 -9.31 4.56 -9.44
CA ASN A 189 -8.22 3.64 -9.71
C ASN A 189 -7.78 2.88 -8.46
N ILE A 190 -7.47 1.59 -8.64
CA ILE A 190 -6.87 0.73 -7.62
C ILE A 190 -5.36 0.72 -7.80
N LEU A 191 -4.64 1.44 -6.93
CA LEU A 191 -3.17 1.55 -7.01
C LEU A 191 -2.44 0.26 -6.60
N TRP A 192 -3.06 -0.57 -5.75
CA TRP A 192 -2.51 -1.84 -5.29
C TRP A 192 -3.43 -2.98 -5.73
N ASN A 193 -3.15 -3.53 -6.90
CA ASN A 193 -3.84 -4.69 -7.45
C ASN A 193 -3.01 -5.97 -7.29
N GLU A 194 -3.44 -7.04 -7.93
CA GLU A 194 -2.78 -8.34 -7.90
C GLU A 194 -1.33 -8.36 -8.40
N PHE A 195 -0.96 -7.40 -9.26
CA PHE A 195 0.39 -7.31 -9.84
C PHE A 195 1.41 -6.63 -8.91
N ALA A 196 0.96 -5.93 -7.87
CA ALA A 196 1.83 -5.16 -6.97
C ALA A 196 2.93 -5.99 -6.27
N TRP A 197 2.81 -7.31 -6.30
CA TRP A 197 3.79 -8.24 -5.73
C TRP A 197 4.92 -8.59 -6.70
N PHE A 198 4.67 -8.48 -8.01
CA PHE A 198 5.54 -8.95 -9.08
C PHE A 198 5.99 -7.83 -10.02
N LEU A 199 5.37 -6.65 -9.93
CA LEU A 199 5.72 -5.49 -10.72
C LEU A 199 6.11 -4.31 -9.82
N PRO A 200 7.01 -3.43 -10.29
CA PRO A 200 7.63 -3.43 -11.61
C PRO A 200 8.68 -4.53 -11.76
N TYR A 201 8.76 -5.11 -12.97
CA TYR A 201 9.81 -6.02 -13.36
C TYR A 201 10.81 -5.31 -14.28
N ARG A 202 12.11 -5.44 -14.01
CA ARG A 202 13.17 -4.76 -14.73
C ARG A 202 14.03 -5.77 -15.47
N LEU A 203 14.06 -5.66 -16.79
CA LEU A 203 14.85 -6.50 -17.68
C LEU A 203 15.97 -5.68 -18.31
N LEU A 204 17.22 -6.06 -18.07
CA LEU A 204 18.40 -5.47 -18.69
C LEU A 204 18.80 -6.27 -19.93
N ILE A 205 18.97 -5.58 -21.04
CA ILE A 205 19.43 -6.13 -22.30
C ILE A 205 20.79 -5.49 -22.61
N ASP A 206 21.78 -6.32 -22.97
CA ASP A 206 23.10 -5.88 -23.45
C ASP A 206 23.76 -4.78 -22.57
N ASN A 207 23.66 -4.93 -21.23
CA ASN A 207 24.22 -4.10 -20.16
C ASN A 207 23.71 -2.66 -20.04
N ASP A 208 23.08 -2.08 -21.07
CA ASP A 208 22.71 -0.65 -21.08
C ASP A 208 21.22 -0.39 -21.37
N ILE A 209 20.49 -1.35 -21.94
CA ILE A 209 19.10 -1.17 -22.34
C ILE A 209 18.16 -1.76 -21.30
N LEU A 210 17.44 -0.90 -20.60
CA LEU A 210 16.48 -1.30 -19.58
C LEU A 210 15.05 -1.29 -20.14
N ILE A 211 14.35 -2.43 -20.01
CA ILE A 211 12.92 -2.57 -20.22
C ILE A 211 12.25 -2.72 -18.86
N VAL A 212 11.14 -1.99 -18.65
CA VAL A 212 10.35 -2.07 -17.41
C VAL A 212 8.94 -2.48 -17.70
N VAL A 213 8.53 -3.60 -17.13
CA VAL A 213 7.14 -4.03 -17.10
C VAL A 213 6.48 -3.44 -15.87
N ALA A 214 5.40 -2.71 -16.06
CA ALA A 214 4.63 -2.08 -15.00
C ALA A 214 3.15 -2.40 -15.12
N ASP A 215 2.43 -2.21 -14.02
CA ASP A 215 0.97 -2.22 -14.01
C ASP A 215 0.45 -0.98 -14.74
N GLU A 216 -0.52 -1.14 -15.65
CA GLU A 216 -1.08 -0.04 -16.44
C GLU A 216 -1.71 1.06 -15.57
N ASN A 217 -2.28 0.69 -14.42
CA ASN A 217 -2.85 1.65 -13.48
C ASN A 217 -1.80 2.37 -12.61
N ARG A 218 -0.59 1.87 -12.58
CA ARG A 218 0.56 2.56 -11.99
C ARG A 218 1.26 3.39 -13.04
N VAL A 219 0.59 4.39 -13.55
CA VAL A 219 1.25 5.50 -14.21
C VAL A 219 2.32 5.97 -13.23
N PHE A 220 3.58 5.91 -13.63
CA PHE A 220 4.74 6.34 -12.88
C PHE A 220 4.45 7.68 -12.22
N LEU A 221 4.11 7.64 -10.92
CA LEU A 221 3.84 8.85 -10.14
C LEU A 221 5.16 9.63 -10.10
N ASP A 222 5.09 10.91 -10.45
CA ASP A 222 6.24 11.81 -10.61
C ASP A 222 7.22 11.87 -9.42
N ASN A 223 6.84 11.30 -8.27
CA ASN A 223 7.57 11.35 -7.02
C ASN A 223 8.03 9.98 -6.50
N ASP A 224 7.96 8.91 -7.29
CA ASP A 224 8.47 7.62 -6.86
C ASP A 224 9.99 7.58 -7.07
N GLU A 225 10.77 7.79 -5.99
CA GLU A 225 12.24 7.75 -6.00
C GLU A 225 12.78 6.40 -6.55
N ASN A 226 11.96 5.34 -6.51
CA ASN A 226 12.28 4.02 -7.05
C ASN A 226 12.24 3.97 -8.59
N TYR A 227 11.70 5.00 -9.25
CA TYR A 227 11.54 5.07 -10.71
C TYR A 227 12.33 6.21 -11.37
N THR A 228 13.24 6.85 -10.65
CA THR A 228 14.01 8.02 -11.11
C THR A 228 14.77 7.82 -12.41
N TYR A 229 15.04 6.58 -12.81
CA TYR A 229 15.79 6.29 -14.04
C TYR A 229 14.97 6.32 -15.34
N ILE A 230 13.61 6.47 -15.27
CA ILE A 230 12.77 6.19 -16.45
C ILE A 230 11.78 7.32 -16.76
N LYS A 231 11.88 8.48 -16.12
CA LYS A 231 10.83 9.51 -16.23
C LYS A 231 10.73 10.23 -17.58
N GLU A 232 11.76 10.23 -18.39
CA GLU A 232 11.77 11.01 -19.63
C GLU A 232 11.77 10.11 -20.86
N ASN A 233 10.83 10.37 -21.80
CA ASN A 233 10.76 9.75 -23.10
C ASN A 233 10.54 8.22 -23.14
N LEU A 234 9.65 7.72 -22.27
CA LEU A 234 9.21 6.33 -22.33
C LEU A 234 8.16 6.09 -23.41
N ILE A 235 8.27 4.95 -24.08
CA ILE A 235 7.20 4.42 -24.92
C ILE A 235 6.81 3.03 -24.44
N ASP A 236 5.51 2.71 -24.56
CA ASP A 236 5.01 1.36 -24.36
C ASP A 236 5.14 0.56 -25.66
N ILE A 237 5.96 -0.48 -25.60
CA ILE A 237 6.25 -1.35 -26.74
C ILE A 237 5.49 -2.68 -26.69
N LYS A 238 4.52 -2.86 -25.79
CA LYS A 238 3.80 -4.14 -25.60
C LYS A 238 3.20 -4.66 -26.91
N LYS A 239 2.64 -3.81 -27.75
CA LYS A 239 2.04 -4.17 -29.05
C LYS A 239 2.99 -4.80 -30.06
N TYR A 240 4.30 -4.60 -29.88
CA TYR A 240 5.32 -5.18 -30.76
C TYR A 240 5.82 -6.54 -30.26
N LEU A 241 5.58 -6.85 -29.00
CA LEU A 241 6.16 -8.00 -28.29
C LEU A 241 5.14 -9.04 -27.82
N VAL A 242 3.89 -8.63 -27.61
CA VAL A 242 2.83 -9.45 -27.00
C VAL A 242 1.61 -9.45 -27.89
N ASP A 243 0.93 -10.59 -27.98
CA ASP A 243 -0.36 -10.75 -28.67
C ASP A 243 -1.44 -9.96 -27.90
N ASP A 244 -2.21 -9.12 -28.60
CA ASP A 244 -3.30 -8.33 -28.05
C ASP A 244 -4.45 -9.17 -27.46
N LYS A 245 -4.54 -10.45 -27.84
CA LYS A 245 -5.49 -11.42 -27.27
C LYS A 245 -5.05 -11.97 -25.91
N ASN A 246 -3.83 -11.65 -25.44
CA ASN A 246 -3.38 -12.07 -24.13
C ASN A 246 -4.21 -11.38 -23.04
N LYS A 247 -4.67 -12.13 -22.03
CA LYS A 247 -5.51 -11.63 -20.92
C LYS A 247 -4.88 -10.51 -20.10
N LEU A 248 -3.55 -10.41 -20.09
CA LEU A 248 -2.81 -9.40 -19.35
C LEU A 248 -2.48 -8.17 -20.22
N PHE A 249 -2.78 -8.19 -21.53
CA PHE A 249 -2.39 -7.15 -22.46
C PHE A 249 -2.84 -5.75 -22.01
N ASP A 250 -4.11 -5.62 -21.59
CA ASP A 250 -4.68 -4.35 -21.13
C ASP A 250 -4.40 -4.04 -19.64
N LYS A 251 -3.67 -4.92 -18.96
CA LYS A 251 -3.40 -4.78 -17.52
C LYS A 251 -1.98 -4.34 -17.21
N ILE A 252 -1.06 -4.48 -18.17
CA ILE A 252 0.34 -4.12 -17.99
C ILE A 252 0.85 -3.28 -19.17
N SER A 253 1.92 -2.55 -18.91
CA SER A 253 2.71 -1.84 -19.93
C SER A 253 4.14 -2.38 -19.97
N ILE A 254 4.77 -2.37 -21.14
CA ILE A 254 6.17 -2.75 -21.35
C ILE A 254 6.90 -1.51 -21.86
N ASN A 255 7.65 -0.87 -20.98
CA ASN A 255 8.18 0.46 -21.20
C ASN A 255 9.68 0.44 -21.47
N ILE A 256 10.11 1.21 -22.46
CA ILE A 256 11.52 1.41 -22.81
C ILE A 256 11.74 2.88 -23.16
N GLN A 257 12.97 3.39 -22.98
CA GLN A 257 13.34 4.73 -23.48
C GLN A 257 13.25 4.77 -25.00
N THR A 258 12.71 5.86 -25.55
CA THR A 258 12.53 6.03 -27.01
C THR A 258 13.85 5.87 -27.78
N SER A 259 14.95 6.41 -27.25
CA SER A 259 16.29 6.25 -27.84
C SER A 259 16.72 4.78 -27.92
N ASN A 260 16.48 4.03 -26.87
CA ASN A 260 16.81 2.61 -26.81
C ASN A 260 15.94 1.78 -27.76
N TRP A 261 14.65 2.14 -27.86
CA TRP A 261 13.76 1.48 -28.83
C TRP A 261 14.24 1.67 -30.26
N GLN A 262 14.67 2.87 -30.64
CA GLN A 262 15.22 3.16 -31.97
C GLN A 262 16.45 2.29 -32.30
N ILE A 263 17.25 1.91 -31.30
CA ILE A 263 18.41 1.03 -31.46
C ILE A 263 17.96 -0.41 -31.74
N ILE A 264 17.00 -0.93 -30.95
CA ILE A 264 16.69 -2.37 -30.97
C ILE A 264 15.59 -2.75 -31.97
N GLN A 265 14.69 -1.82 -32.34
CA GLN A 265 13.50 -2.14 -33.18
C GLN A 265 13.83 -2.78 -34.53
N ASN A 266 15.01 -2.50 -35.08
CA ASN A 266 15.46 -3.02 -36.36
C ASN A 266 16.33 -4.29 -36.20
N ASN A 267 16.57 -4.74 -34.97
CA ASN A 267 17.32 -5.97 -34.72
C ASN A 267 16.33 -7.14 -34.63
N GLU A 268 16.02 -7.76 -35.77
CA GLU A 268 15.03 -8.83 -35.85
C GLU A 268 15.32 -9.99 -34.89
N ILE A 269 16.59 -10.39 -34.75
CA ILE A 269 16.99 -11.48 -33.85
C ILE A 269 16.68 -11.14 -32.39
N LEU A 270 16.95 -9.92 -31.98
CA LEU A 270 16.67 -9.45 -30.61
C LEU A 270 15.15 -9.33 -30.38
N ILE A 271 14.43 -8.76 -31.35
CA ILE A 271 12.98 -8.63 -31.26
C ILE A 271 12.31 -10.01 -31.15
N ASP A 272 12.75 -11.01 -31.90
CA ASP A 272 12.20 -12.36 -31.80
C ASP A 272 12.54 -13.03 -30.45
N LYS A 273 13.72 -12.80 -29.91
CA LYS A 273 14.06 -13.23 -28.54
C LYS A 273 13.16 -12.56 -27.51
N LEU A 274 12.92 -11.26 -27.63
CA LEU A 274 12.03 -10.52 -26.72
C LEU A 274 10.59 -10.98 -26.81
N LYS A 275 10.05 -11.22 -28.02
CA LYS A 275 8.71 -11.80 -28.22
C LYS A 275 8.56 -13.14 -27.50
N LYS A 276 9.56 -14.02 -27.67
CA LYS A 276 9.55 -15.32 -26.99
C LYS A 276 9.59 -15.17 -25.47
N TYR A 277 10.48 -14.29 -24.97
CA TYR A 277 10.62 -14.00 -23.55
C TYR A 277 9.32 -13.44 -22.94
N PHE A 278 8.72 -12.43 -23.56
CA PHE A 278 7.51 -11.82 -23.05
C PHE A 278 6.27 -12.69 -23.18
N LYS A 279 6.23 -13.59 -24.17
CA LYS A 279 5.19 -14.62 -24.23
C LYS A 279 5.26 -15.55 -23.02
N GLU A 280 6.45 -16.00 -22.64
CA GLU A 280 6.67 -16.83 -21.44
C GLU A 280 6.41 -16.02 -20.17
N PHE A 281 6.91 -14.77 -20.09
CA PHE A 281 6.70 -13.86 -18.97
C PHE A 281 5.21 -13.69 -18.63
N MET A 282 4.34 -13.51 -19.62
CA MET A 282 2.89 -13.38 -19.41
C MET A 282 2.28 -14.61 -18.76
N ILE A 283 2.71 -15.79 -19.18
CA ILE A 283 2.23 -17.07 -18.62
C ILE A 283 2.67 -17.17 -17.16
N VAL A 284 3.96 -17.01 -16.91
CA VAL A 284 4.53 -17.13 -15.57
C VAL A 284 3.96 -16.06 -14.61
N LEU A 285 3.77 -14.83 -15.09
CA LEU A 285 3.15 -13.77 -14.29
C LEU A 285 1.71 -14.13 -13.89
N GLU A 286 0.90 -14.64 -14.83
CA GLU A 286 -0.48 -15.08 -14.55
C GLU A 286 -0.50 -16.22 -13.53
N GLU A 287 0.39 -17.20 -13.68
CA GLU A 287 0.54 -18.32 -12.73
C GLU A 287 0.91 -17.83 -11.33
N LYS A 288 1.90 -16.93 -11.21
CA LYS A 288 2.33 -16.34 -9.93
C LYS A 288 1.23 -15.53 -9.25
N VAL A 289 0.48 -14.75 -10.02
CA VAL A 289 -0.67 -13.99 -9.50
C VAL A 289 -1.75 -14.94 -8.96
N ASN A 290 -2.06 -16.02 -9.68
CA ASN A 290 -3.04 -16.99 -9.26
C ASN A 290 -2.57 -17.80 -8.04
N GLU A 291 -1.31 -18.25 -8.03
CA GLU A 291 -0.68 -18.89 -6.86
C GLU A 291 -0.81 -18.00 -5.62
N ARG A 292 -0.48 -16.72 -5.77
CA ARG A 292 -0.61 -15.75 -4.67
C ARG A 292 -2.04 -15.61 -4.18
N LYS A 293 -3.01 -15.44 -5.08
CA LYS A 293 -4.43 -15.31 -4.72
C LYS A 293 -4.94 -16.50 -3.92
N ASN A 294 -4.55 -17.71 -4.32
CA ASN A 294 -4.99 -18.94 -3.68
C ASN A 294 -4.40 -19.16 -2.28
N ASN A 295 -3.28 -18.49 -1.98
CA ASN A 295 -2.58 -18.59 -0.69
C ASN A 295 -2.88 -17.41 0.25
N LEU A 296 -3.75 -16.47 -0.12
CA LEU A 296 -4.08 -15.35 0.75
C LEU A 296 -4.96 -15.81 1.92
N VAL A 297 -4.59 -15.37 3.12
CA VAL A 297 -5.42 -15.49 4.32
C VAL A 297 -6.67 -14.62 4.18
N THR A 298 -7.82 -15.15 4.58
CA THR A 298 -9.12 -14.46 4.61
C THR A 298 -9.44 -13.92 6.00
N GLU A 299 -10.45 -13.09 6.13
CA GLU A 299 -10.97 -12.66 7.42
C GLU A 299 -11.54 -13.81 8.24
N GLU A 300 -12.15 -14.80 7.59
CA GLU A 300 -12.68 -15.99 8.27
C GLU A 300 -11.54 -16.86 8.83
N ASP A 301 -10.40 -16.97 8.13
CA ASP A 301 -9.23 -17.67 8.66
C ASP A 301 -8.70 -17.00 9.93
N VAL A 302 -8.68 -15.66 9.95
CA VAL A 302 -8.30 -14.89 11.16
C VAL A 302 -9.27 -15.15 12.30
N LEU A 303 -10.58 -15.15 12.03
CA LEU A 303 -11.59 -15.44 13.06
C LEU A 303 -11.49 -16.87 13.59
N ASN A 304 -11.27 -17.87 12.72
CA ASN A 304 -11.06 -19.25 13.13
C ASN A 304 -9.82 -19.40 13.99
N PHE A 305 -8.72 -18.76 13.62
CA PHE A 305 -7.50 -18.74 14.43
C PHE A 305 -7.77 -18.15 15.82
N LEU A 306 -8.47 -17.00 15.89
CA LEU A 306 -8.81 -16.36 17.17
C LEU A 306 -9.81 -17.19 17.99
N LYS A 307 -10.62 -18.04 17.36
CA LYS A 307 -11.49 -18.99 18.05
C LYS A 307 -10.67 -20.06 18.76
N GLU A 308 -9.67 -20.61 18.12
CA GLU A 308 -8.80 -21.65 18.67
C GLU A 308 -7.79 -21.13 19.71
N HIS A 309 -7.46 -19.83 19.71
CA HIS A 309 -6.43 -19.21 20.54
C HIS A 309 -7.02 -18.16 21.50
N LYS A 310 -7.61 -18.64 22.60
CA LYS A 310 -8.34 -17.82 23.57
C LYS A 310 -7.50 -16.69 24.16
N ASP A 311 -6.24 -16.94 24.51
CA ASP A 311 -5.32 -15.97 25.10
C ASP A 311 -5.10 -14.74 24.20
N ILE A 312 -4.89 -14.96 22.91
CA ILE A 312 -4.72 -13.91 21.90
C ILE A 312 -6.04 -13.21 21.59
N ARG A 313 -7.14 -13.96 21.56
CA ARG A 313 -8.48 -13.40 21.37
C ARG A 313 -8.83 -12.42 22.50
N ASP A 314 -8.65 -12.84 23.75
CA ASP A 314 -8.97 -12.03 24.93
C ASP A 314 -8.05 -10.79 24.97
N LYS A 315 -6.77 -10.93 24.63
CA LYS A 315 -5.85 -9.81 24.54
C LYS A 315 -6.27 -8.80 23.47
N LEU A 316 -6.62 -9.28 22.27
CA LEU A 316 -7.11 -8.43 21.19
C LEU A 316 -8.39 -7.70 21.61
N LYS A 317 -9.34 -8.41 22.25
CA LYS A 317 -10.57 -7.81 22.76
C LYS A 317 -10.28 -6.65 23.70
N ASN A 318 -9.41 -6.86 24.69
CA ASN A 318 -9.05 -5.82 25.68
C ASN A 318 -8.41 -4.59 24.98
N ILE A 319 -7.55 -4.81 24.00
CA ILE A 319 -6.95 -3.71 23.21
C ILE A 319 -8.05 -2.95 22.47
N LEU A 320 -8.95 -3.64 21.78
CA LEU A 320 -9.98 -3.00 20.96
C LEU A 320 -11.04 -2.31 21.81
N ASP A 321 -11.41 -2.86 22.98
CA ASP A 321 -12.33 -2.21 23.90
C ASP A 321 -11.79 -0.85 24.39
N TYR A 322 -10.48 -0.76 24.61
CA TYR A 322 -9.84 0.50 24.97
C TYR A 322 -9.63 1.44 23.78
N GLU A 323 -9.11 0.94 22.66
CA GLU A 323 -8.70 1.78 21.54
C GLU A 323 -9.86 2.28 20.68
N LEU A 324 -11.00 1.57 20.67
CA LEU A 324 -12.16 1.95 19.86
C LEU A 324 -13.19 2.81 20.62
N GLN A 325 -13.03 3.06 21.93
CA GLN A 325 -14.03 3.75 22.73
C GLN A 325 -14.42 5.11 22.14
N HIS A 326 -13.45 5.94 21.73
CA HIS A 326 -13.74 7.25 21.17
C HIS A 326 -14.41 7.19 19.80
N ILE A 327 -14.11 6.14 18.99
CA ILE A 327 -14.77 5.92 17.70
C ILE A 327 -16.23 5.50 17.96
N LYS A 328 -16.47 4.61 18.94
CA LYS A 328 -17.82 4.18 19.35
C LYS A 328 -18.69 5.36 19.79
N GLU A 329 -18.10 6.34 20.48
CA GLU A 329 -18.82 7.54 20.94
C GLU A 329 -19.13 8.53 19.81
N ASN A 330 -18.23 8.74 18.87
CA ASN A 330 -18.31 9.80 17.88
C ASN A 330 -18.78 9.34 16.48
N ARG A 331 -18.52 8.08 16.12
CA ARG A 331 -18.86 7.46 14.84
C ARG A 331 -19.29 5.99 15.03
N PRO A 332 -20.35 5.73 15.83
CA PRO A 332 -20.86 4.37 16.02
C PRO A 332 -21.22 3.69 14.69
N ASP A 333 -21.68 4.46 13.71
CA ASP A 333 -21.96 4.00 12.36
C ASP A 333 -20.78 3.28 11.68
N ILE A 334 -19.55 3.72 11.93
CA ILE A 334 -18.35 3.05 11.45
C ILE A 334 -18.20 1.66 12.10
N ILE A 335 -18.29 1.62 13.44
CA ILE A 335 -18.15 0.38 14.20
C ILE A 335 -19.22 -0.64 13.79
N ASP A 336 -20.46 -0.19 13.67
CA ASP A 336 -21.60 -1.04 13.29
C ASP A 336 -21.45 -1.59 11.86
N SER A 337 -20.79 -0.85 10.99
CA SER A 337 -20.52 -1.26 9.61
C SER A 337 -19.42 -2.30 9.45
N TRP A 338 -18.65 -2.59 10.49
CA TRP A 338 -17.52 -3.52 10.45
C TRP A 338 -17.97 -4.96 10.66
N GLU A 339 -18.27 -5.65 9.58
CA GLU A 339 -18.84 -7.00 9.61
C GLU A 339 -18.00 -7.99 10.42
N TYR A 340 -16.69 -8.04 10.19
CA TYR A 340 -15.82 -9.03 10.84
C TYR A 340 -15.52 -8.67 12.30
N TYR A 341 -15.49 -7.39 12.63
CA TYR A 341 -15.43 -6.97 14.03
C TYR A 341 -16.69 -7.39 14.79
N GLN A 342 -17.89 -7.28 14.19
CA GLN A 342 -19.13 -7.75 14.83
C GLN A 342 -19.11 -9.28 15.04
N LYS A 343 -18.63 -10.05 14.06
CA LYS A 343 -18.42 -11.51 14.21
C LYS A 343 -17.42 -11.82 15.33
N PHE A 344 -16.32 -11.06 15.43
CA PHE A 344 -15.34 -11.20 16.50
C PHE A 344 -15.93 -10.92 17.89
N ILE A 345 -16.73 -9.87 18.05
CA ILE A 345 -17.39 -9.56 19.33
C ILE A 345 -18.37 -10.66 19.71
N LYS A 346 -19.13 -11.19 18.75
CA LYS A 346 -20.02 -12.33 18.97
C LYS A 346 -19.24 -13.55 19.46
N LEU A 347 -18.14 -13.89 18.79
CA LEU A 347 -17.23 -14.97 19.19
C LEU A 347 -16.72 -14.81 20.62
N CYS A 348 -16.32 -13.60 21.02
CA CYS A 348 -15.86 -13.32 22.38
C CYS A 348 -16.96 -13.50 23.44
N ASN A 349 -18.21 -13.26 23.09
CA ASN A 349 -19.35 -13.38 24.02
C ASN A 349 -19.89 -14.80 24.14
N GLU A 350 -19.74 -15.65 23.13
CA GLU A 350 -20.24 -17.05 23.12
C GLU A 350 -19.27 -18.02 23.83
N GLU A 351 -17.99 -17.67 23.89
CA GLU A 351 -16.95 -18.53 24.46
C GLU A 351 -16.25 -17.93 25.71
N GLY A 352 -16.87 -16.88 26.29
CA GLY A 352 -16.41 -16.17 27.48
C GLY A 352 -16.75 -16.85 28.82
#